data_6ebc690da647c9291b147b11caf173c4
#
_entry.id   6ebc690da647c9291b147b11caf173c4
#
_cell.length_a   1.000
_cell.length_b   1.000
_cell.length_c   1.000
_cell.angle_alpha   90.00
_cell.angle_beta   90.00
_cell.angle_gamma   90.00
#
_symmetry.space_group_name_H-M   'P 1'
#
loop_
_entity.id
_entity.type
_entity.pdbx_description
1 polymer ?
#
loop_
_entity_poly.entity_id
_entity_poly.type
_entity_poly.pdbx_seq_one_letter_code
_entity_poly.pdbx_strand_id
1 'polypeptide(L)'
;MSQKKQNLTVYILVAMVVGAIVGQLIHVYFPETIQIKDASGEIKSIVRSEYIGQYFKILTSIFLRLVQMIIAPLVITTLIVGIAKMGNLKAVGSVGGRSMIWFFSASLASLLLGLMLVNFFAPGEALKLNVSGFDTSAASDVIGKTQSFSVQHFIEHLFPKSLFEALATNEILQIVVFSIFFGVALTQYGEKGDGIVKMLDNLSKIILILVGYVMWFAPLGVFGGITSIIATKGLEILKVYGYYMGSFYVGLTLLWILLLGVGYFILRHRLSTLLNHLKTPLMVAFSTTSSEAVFPKLTEELEKFGCRKKIVSFILPLGYSFNLDGSMMYMTFASIFIAQAYGVPLDLGTQLTMLLVLMLTSKGIAGVPRASLVVVAATCTMFDIPAEGIALILPIDHFCDMGRSMTNVLGNGLATAAIDKWEKD
;
A
#
# COMPACT_ATOMS: atom_id res chain seq x y z
N MET A 1 6.53 8.77 28.69
CA MET A 1 5.96 8.26 27.41
C MET A 1 6.99 7.67 26.44
N SER A 2 8.26 8.04 26.50
CA SER A 2 9.33 7.55 25.60
C SER A 2 9.61 6.04 25.72
N GLN A 3 9.71 5.45 26.89
CA GLN A 3 10.00 4.02 27.09
C GLN A 3 8.90 3.06 26.56
N LYS A 4 7.61 3.44 26.60
CA LYS A 4 6.52 2.60 26.06
C LYS A 4 6.56 2.48 24.54
N LYS A 5 7.19 3.41 23.80
CA LYS A 5 7.27 3.38 22.33
C LYS A 5 8.34 2.44 21.79
N GLN A 6 9.49 2.35 22.46
CA GLN A 6 10.53 1.37 22.07
C GLN A 6 10.01 -0.06 22.17
N ASN A 7 9.09 -0.34 23.07
CA ASN A 7 8.53 -1.66 23.27
C ASN A 7 7.61 -2.12 22.12
N LEU A 8 6.82 -1.24 21.49
CA LEU A 8 5.86 -1.64 20.43
C LEU A 8 6.60 -2.24 19.21
N THR A 9 7.68 -1.61 18.76
CA THR A 9 8.50 -2.12 17.66
C THR A 9 9.09 -3.49 17.98
N VAL A 10 9.58 -3.67 19.21
CA VAL A 10 10.10 -4.97 19.68
C VAL A 10 8.99 -6.01 19.72
N TYR A 11 7.79 -5.67 20.22
CA TYR A 11 6.66 -6.60 20.24
C TYR A 11 6.23 -7.03 18.84
N ILE A 12 6.27 -6.11 17.86
CA ILE A 12 5.98 -6.43 16.45
C ILE A 12 7.03 -7.40 15.90
N LEU A 13 8.34 -7.15 16.12
CA LEU A 13 9.41 -8.04 15.69
C LEU A 13 9.28 -9.43 16.31
N VAL A 14 9.04 -9.49 17.61
CA VAL A 14 8.82 -10.78 18.32
C VAL A 14 7.60 -11.49 17.74
N ALA A 15 6.50 -10.77 17.51
CA ALA A 15 5.29 -11.31 16.91
C ALA A 15 5.53 -11.87 15.49
N MET A 16 6.37 -11.21 14.68
CA MET A 16 6.77 -11.70 13.35
C MET A 16 7.54 -13.03 13.46
N VAL A 17 8.55 -13.08 14.30
CA VAL A 17 9.40 -14.29 14.46
C VAL A 17 8.58 -15.45 15.02
N VAL A 18 7.81 -15.21 16.09
CA VAL A 18 6.95 -16.24 16.71
C VAL A 18 5.89 -16.69 15.70
N GLY A 19 5.28 -15.77 14.97
CA GLY A 19 4.31 -16.08 13.91
C GLY A 19 4.89 -16.95 12.80
N ALA A 20 6.12 -16.68 12.38
CA ALA A 20 6.81 -17.50 11.38
C ALA A 20 7.08 -18.91 11.89
N ILE A 21 7.56 -19.06 13.11
CA ILE A 21 7.80 -20.37 13.73
C ILE A 21 6.50 -21.16 13.86
N VAL A 22 5.46 -20.55 14.43
CA VAL A 22 4.16 -21.21 14.64
C VAL A 22 3.54 -21.60 13.29
N GLY A 23 3.57 -20.70 12.29
CA GLY A 23 3.06 -20.99 10.97
C GLY A 23 3.78 -22.17 10.30
N GLN A 24 5.11 -22.23 10.39
CA GLN A 24 5.89 -23.34 9.84
C GLN A 24 5.62 -24.66 10.58
N LEU A 25 5.48 -24.62 11.89
CA LEU A 25 5.09 -25.81 12.66
C LEU A 25 3.72 -26.32 12.21
N ILE A 26 2.73 -25.44 12.07
CA ILE A 26 1.40 -25.82 11.57
C ILE A 26 1.49 -26.42 10.17
N HIS A 27 2.29 -25.82 9.27
CA HIS A 27 2.48 -26.31 7.90
C HIS A 27 3.06 -27.73 7.87
N VAL A 28 4.06 -27.99 8.69
CA VAL A 28 4.77 -29.29 8.72
C VAL A 28 3.96 -30.38 9.44
N TYR A 29 3.30 -30.06 10.56
CA TYR A 29 2.60 -31.06 11.37
C TYR A 29 1.18 -31.38 10.91
N PHE A 30 0.55 -30.54 10.08
CA PHE A 30 -0.82 -30.72 9.60
C PHE A 30 -0.92 -30.69 8.06
N PRO A 31 -0.17 -31.52 7.33
CA PRO A 31 -0.14 -31.51 5.86
C PRO A 31 -1.34 -32.24 5.23
N GLU A 32 -2.15 -32.96 6.03
CA GLU A 32 -3.26 -33.78 5.53
C GLU A 32 -4.38 -32.93 4.95
N THR A 33 -5.01 -33.43 3.88
CA THR A 33 -6.20 -32.85 3.30
C THR A 33 -7.44 -33.32 4.08
N ILE A 34 -8.27 -32.39 4.50
CA ILE A 34 -9.54 -32.63 5.18
C ILE A 34 -10.70 -32.19 4.29
N GLN A 35 -11.85 -32.81 4.50
CA GLN A 35 -13.10 -32.37 3.87
C GLN A 35 -13.85 -31.50 4.85
N ILE A 36 -14.21 -30.29 4.43
CA ILE A 36 -15.04 -29.38 5.20
C ILE A 36 -16.32 -29.06 4.43
N LYS A 37 -17.43 -28.92 5.15
CA LYS A 37 -18.69 -28.45 4.58
C LYS A 37 -18.71 -26.93 4.68
N ASP A 38 -18.83 -26.25 3.55
CA ASP A 38 -18.94 -24.80 3.56
C ASP A 38 -20.33 -24.31 3.95
N ALA A 39 -20.53 -22.99 4.03
CA ALA A 39 -21.82 -22.39 4.42
C ALA A 39 -22.96 -22.70 3.43
N SER A 40 -22.64 -23.06 2.18
CA SER A 40 -23.62 -23.46 1.16
C SER A 40 -23.95 -24.96 1.23
N GLY A 41 -23.25 -25.72 2.07
CA GLY A 41 -23.41 -27.16 2.21
C GLY A 41 -22.56 -28.00 1.27
N GLU A 42 -21.74 -27.38 0.42
CA GLU A 42 -20.79 -28.06 -0.45
C GLU A 42 -19.59 -28.61 0.32
N ILE A 43 -19.13 -29.80 -0.06
CA ILE A 43 -17.94 -30.41 0.51
C ILE A 43 -16.72 -29.94 -0.27
N LYS A 44 -15.84 -29.20 0.43
CA LYS A 44 -14.55 -28.73 -0.13
C LYS A 44 -13.39 -29.45 0.54
N SER A 45 -12.43 -29.86 -0.27
CA SER A 45 -11.16 -30.40 0.21
C SER A 45 -10.18 -29.25 0.45
N ILE A 46 -9.65 -29.14 1.66
CA ILE A 46 -8.69 -28.13 2.05
C ILE A 46 -7.55 -28.79 2.86
N VAL A 47 -6.33 -28.27 2.74
CA VAL A 47 -5.22 -28.71 3.58
C VAL A 47 -5.47 -28.23 5.02
N ARG A 48 -5.28 -29.11 5.99
CA ARG A 48 -5.59 -28.81 7.41
C ARG A 48 -4.77 -27.63 7.95
N SER A 49 -3.52 -27.49 7.52
CA SER A 49 -2.69 -26.33 7.88
C SER A 49 -3.26 -25.01 7.37
N GLU A 50 -3.84 -25.00 6.17
CA GLU A 50 -4.54 -23.84 5.61
C GLU A 50 -5.81 -23.54 6.41
N TYR A 51 -6.61 -24.55 6.74
CA TYR A 51 -7.79 -24.41 7.58
C TYR A 51 -7.45 -23.81 8.96
N ILE A 52 -6.40 -24.29 9.61
CA ILE A 52 -5.91 -23.73 10.87
C ILE A 52 -5.43 -22.28 10.66
N GLY A 53 -4.69 -22.03 9.57
CA GLY A 53 -4.19 -20.69 9.20
C GLY A 53 -5.29 -19.63 9.10
N GLN A 54 -6.49 -20.00 8.63
CA GLN A 54 -7.63 -19.09 8.52
C GLN A 54 -8.07 -18.52 9.88
N TYR A 55 -7.97 -19.27 10.97
CA TYR A 55 -8.28 -18.75 12.29
C TYR A 55 -7.29 -17.69 12.77
N PHE A 56 -6.00 -17.86 12.46
CA PHE A 56 -5.00 -16.83 12.76
C PHE A 56 -5.20 -15.55 11.94
N LYS A 57 -5.69 -15.68 10.70
CA LYS A 57 -6.04 -14.53 9.85
C LYS A 57 -7.10 -13.63 10.47
N ILE A 58 -7.97 -14.15 11.34
CA ILE A 58 -8.98 -13.37 12.05
C ILE A 58 -8.33 -12.25 12.88
N LEU A 59 -7.19 -12.51 13.53
CA LEU A 59 -6.45 -11.51 14.31
C LEU A 59 -6.01 -10.32 13.44
N THR A 60 -5.49 -10.62 12.26
CA THR A 60 -5.12 -9.58 11.27
C THR A 60 -6.34 -8.82 10.80
N SER A 61 -7.43 -9.54 10.49
CA SER A 61 -8.67 -8.91 10.00
C SER A 61 -9.26 -7.96 11.05
N ILE A 62 -9.24 -8.34 12.33
CA ILE A 62 -9.68 -7.46 13.43
C ILE A 62 -8.81 -6.21 13.50
N PHE A 63 -7.48 -6.37 13.50
CA PHE A 63 -6.56 -5.23 13.53
C PHE A 63 -6.78 -4.29 12.34
N LEU A 64 -6.87 -4.82 11.12
CA LEU A 64 -7.11 -4.02 9.92
C LEU A 64 -8.45 -3.27 9.97
N ARG A 65 -9.52 -3.91 10.43
CA ARG A 65 -10.83 -3.25 10.61
C ARG A 65 -10.78 -2.13 11.65
N LEU A 66 -10.07 -2.34 12.77
CA LEU A 66 -9.86 -1.30 13.79
C LEU A 66 -9.11 -0.09 13.22
N VAL A 67 -8.13 -0.32 12.34
CA VAL A 67 -7.42 0.78 11.67
C VAL A 67 -8.32 1.47 10.64
N GLN A 68 -9.01 0.70 9.78
CA GLN A 68 -9.87 1.23 8.73
C GLN A 68 -10.95 2.17 9.27
N MET A 69 -11.57 1.84 10.43
CA MET A 69 -12.59 2.71 11.03
C MET A 69 -12.06 4.11 11.42
N ILE A 70 -10.73 4.28 11.52
CA ILE A 70 -10.12 5.54 11.95
C ILE A 70 -9.69 6.39 10.74
N ILE A 71 -9.39 5.76 9.59
CA ILE A 71 -8.74 6.44 8.45
C ILE A 71 -9.63 7.55 7.91
N ALA A 72 -10.88 7.26 7.54
CA ALA A 72 -11.78 8.24 6.95
C ALA A 72 -12.04 9.46 7.86
N PRO A 73 -12.38 9.29 9.17
CA PRO A 73 -12.52 10.41 10.09
C PRO A 73 -11.23 11.20 10.31
N LEU A 74 -10.07 10.54 10.32
CA LEU A 74 -8.78 11.21 10.48
C LEU A 74 -8.46 12.06 9.26
N VAL A 75 -8.60 11.50 8.06
CA VAL A 75 -8.32 12.20 6.79
C VAL A 75 -9.18 13.46 6.67
N ILE A 76 -10.50 13.34 6.80
CA ILE A 76 -11.40 14.48 6.61
C ILE A 76 -11.11 15.60 7.63
N THR A 77 -10.94 15.26 8.90
CA THR A 77 -10.71 16.26 9.95
C THR A 77 -9.36 16.94 9.81
N THR A 78 -8.29 16.17 9.60
CA THR A 78 -6.93 16.72 9.50
C THR A 78 -6.73 17.52 8.22
N LEU A 79 -7.27 17.05 7.08
CA LEU A 79 -7.09 17.72 5.80
C LEU A 79 -7.86 19.03 5.72
N ILE A 80 -9.12 19.08 6.14
CA ILE A 80 -9.90 20.33 6.21
C ILE A 80 -9.17 21.35 7.09
N VAL A 81 -8.76 20.95 8.31
CA VAL A 81 -8.01 21.82 9.23
C VAL A 81 -6.68 22.27 8.62
N GLY A 82 -5.97 21.34 7.95
CA GLY A 82 -4.70 21.63 7.28
C GLY A 82 -4.84 22.73 6.24
N ILE A 83 -5.86 22.63 5.37
CA ILE A 83 -6.14 23.61 4.30
C ILE A 83 -6.58 24.94 4.90
N ALA A 84 -7.54 24.94 5.82
CA ALA A 84 -8.02 26.15 6.45
C ALA A 84 -6.88 26.93 7.15
N LYS A 85 -5.93 26.23 7.80
CA LYS A 85 -4.74 26.83 8.44
C LYS A 85 -3.63 27.26 7.47
N MET A 86 -3.70 26.92 6.17
CA MET A 86 -2.76 27.46 5.17
C MET A 86 -3.00 28.94 4.89
N GLY A 87 -4.21 29.41 5.11
CA GLY A 87 -4.56 30.82 5.11
C GLY A 87 -4.79 31.43 3.73
N ASN A 88 -4.34 30.79 2.61
CA ASN A 88 -4.58 31.26 1.26
C ASN A 88 -4.51 30.15 0.21
N LEU A 89 -5.25 30.33 -0.90
CA LEU A 89 -5.33 29.38 -2.02
C LEU A 89 -4.00 29.19 -2.74
N LYS A 90 -3.14 30.22 -2.77
CA LYS A 90 -1.84 30.14 -3.43
C LYS A 90 -0.92 29.14 -2.71
N ALA A 91 -0.95 29.11 -1.39
CA ALA A 91 -0.20 28.14 -0.61
C ALA A 91 -0.69 26.70 -0.83
N VAL A 92 -2.02 26.49 -0.88
CA VAL A 92 -2.62 25.18 -1.21
C VAL A 92 -2.18 24.72 -2.61
N GLY A 93 -2.22 25.61 -3.60
CA GLY A 93 -1.78 25.34 -4.96
C GLY A 93 -0.28 25.02 -5.05
N SER A 94 0.57 25.74 -4.32
CA SER A 94 2.02 25.51 -4.27
C SER A 94 2.34 24.12 -3.70
N VAL A 95 1.80 23.80 -2.53
CA VAL A 95 2.01 22.49 -1.89
C VAL A 95 1.47 21.36 -2.77
N GLY A 96 0.26 21.53 -3.33
CA GLY A 96 -0.35 20.55 -4.22
C GLY A 96 0.48 20.31 -5.49
N GLY A 97 0.92 21.39 -6.16
CA GLY A 97 1.76 21.28 -7.35
C GLY A 97 3.07 20.59 -7.10
N ARG A 98 3.80 20.96 -6.02
CA ARG A 98 5.07 20.31 -5.63
C ARG A 98 4.86 18.84 -5.27
N SER A 99 3.72 18.51 -4.60
CA SER A 99 3.37 17.13 -4.28
C SER A 99 3.15 16.30 -5.54
N MET A 100 2.40 16.82 -6.51
CA MET A 100 2.16 16.11 -7.78
C MET A 100 3.45 15.89 -8.57
N ILE A 101 4.32 16.90 -8.67
CA ILE A 101 5.62 16.76 -9.32
C ILE A 101 6.43 15.64 -8.64
N TRP A 102 6.49 15.62 -7.32
CA TRP A 102 7.17 14.54 -6.59
C TRP A 102 6.56 13.17 -6.90
N PHE A 103 5.24 13.03 -6.75
CA PHE A 103 4.54 11.76 -6.91
C PHE A 103 4.68 11.18 -8.32
N PHE A 104 4.53 12.01 -9.35
CA PHE A 104 4.72 11.55 -10.73
C PHE A 104 6.19 11.20 -11.02
N SER A 105 7.14 12.00 -10.53
CA SER A 105 8.57 11.73 -10.73
C SER A 105 9.00 10.45 -10.03
N ALA A 106 8.58 10.22 -8.77
CA ALA A 106 8.88 9.01 -8.01
C ALA A 106 8.20 7.78 -8.64
N SER A 107 6.94 7.89 -9.05
CA SER A 107 6.23 6.83 -9.76
C SER A 107 6.93 6.46 -11.07
N LEU A 108 7.33 7.45 -11.87
CA LEU A 108 8.05 7.22 -13.14
C LEU A 108 9.40 6.54 -12.90
N ALA A 109 10.16 7.01 -11.90
CA ALA A 109 11.43 6.41 -11.54
C ALA A 109 11.25 4.95 -11.08
N SER A 110 10.21 4.65 -10.29
CA SER A 110 9.88 3.29 -9.84
C SER A 110 9.51 2.37 -10.99
N LEU A 111 8.69 2.85 -11.94
CA LEU A 111 8.28 2.11 -13.13
C LEU A 111 9.49 1.81 -14.03
N LEU A 112 10.31 2.83 -14.34
CA LEU A 112 11.49 2.67 -15.19
C LEU A 112 12.53 1.74 -14.56
N LEU A 113 12.81 1.90 -13.28
CA LEU A 113 13.73 1.01 -12.56
C LEU A 113 13.18 -0.43 -12.56
N GLY A 114 11.89 -0.61 -12.32
CA GLY A 114 11.23 -1.90 -12.42
C GLY A 114 11.38 -2.53 -13.81
N LEU A 115 11.17 -1.75 -14.87
CA LEU A 115 11.33 -2.20 -16.26
C LEU A 115 12.76 -2.63 -16.57
N MET A 116 13.74 -1.81 -16.18
CA MET A 116 15.16 -2.14 -16.41
C MET A 116 15.53 -3.46 -15.72
N LEU A 117 15.10 -3.64 -14.48
CA LEU A 117 15.48 -4.82 -13.69
C LEU A 117 14.73 -6.08 -14.09
N VAL A 118 13.45 -6.02 -14.41
CA VAL A 118 12.70 -7.20 -14.86
C VAL A 118 13.20 -7.71 -16.21
N ASN A 119 13.64 -6.81 -17.11
CA ASN A 119 14.28 -7.23 -18.36
C ASN A 119 15.71 -7.75 -18.12
N PHE A 120 16.46 -7.16 -17.18
CA PHE A 120 17.82 -7.61 -16.86
C PHE A 120 17.83 -9.01 -16.22
N PHE A 121 16.95 -9.27 -15.26
CA PHE A 121 16.85 -10.57 -14.59
C PHE A 121 16.05 -11.59 -15.39
N ALA A 122 15.13 -11.17 -16.26
CA ALA A 122 14.23 -12.00 -17.04
C ALA A 122 13.62 -13.18 -16.24
N PRO A 123 12.96 -12.93 -15.09
CA PRO A 123 12.55 -14.00 -14.19
C PRO A 123 11.49 -14.94 -14.79
N GLY A 124 10.67 -14.47 -15.74
CA GLY A 124 9.69 -15.28 -16.42
C GLY A 124 10.31 -16.35 -17.33
N GLU A 125 11.42 -16.00 -17.99
CA GLU A 125 12.19 -16.95 -18.83
C GLU A 125 13.01 -17.90 -17.94
N ALA A 126 13.62 -17.37 -16.86
CA ALA A 126 14.53 -18.12 -15.99
C ALA A 126 13.81 -19.25 -15.22
N LEU A 127 12.58 -19.01 -14.76
CA LEU A 127 11.82 -19.99 -13.98
C LEU A 127 11.32 -21.17 -14.80
N LYS A 128 11.25 -21.07 -16.15
CA LYS A 128 10.75 -22.12 -17.06
C LYS A 128 9.46 -22.77 -16.55
N LEU A 129 8.53 -21.95 -16.05
CA LEU A 129 7.27 -22.44 -15.49
C LEU A 129 6.43 -23.12 -16.57
N ASN A 130 5.84 -24.27 -16.22
CA ASN A 130 4.84 -24.90 -17.08
C ASN A 130 3.50 -24.17 -16.91
N VAL A 131 3.24 -23.18 -17.77
CA VAL A 131 2.05 -22.32 -17.70
C VAL A 131 0.75 -23.08 -17.94
N SER A 132 0.77 -24.23 -18.63
CA SER A 132 -0.43 -25.03 -18.92
C SER A 132 -0.95 -25.84 -17.74
N GLY A 133 -0.20 -25.96 -16.66
CA GLY A 133 -0.56 -26.73 -15.46
C GLY A 133 -1.10 -25.90 -14.28
N PHE A 134 -1.21 -24.58 -14.42
CA PHE A 134 -1.67 -23.72 -13.34
C PHE A 134 -3.20 -23.67 -13.24
N ASP A 135 -3.72 -23.79 -12.01
CA ASP A 135 -5.14 -23.54 -11.73
C ASP A 135 -5.45 -22.05 -11.87
N THR A 136 -6.24 -21.70 -12.87
CA THR A 136 -6.63 -20.33 -13.19
C THR A 136 -7.91 -19.88 -12.46
N SER A 137 -8.56 -20.77 -11.71
CA SER A 137 -9.82 -20.46 -11.02
C SER A 137 -9.69 -19.28 -10.07
N ALA A 138 -8.60 -19.21 -9.30
CA ALA A 138 -8.31 -18.11 -8.40
C ALA A 138 -7.97 -16.78 -9.13
N ALA A 139 -7.53 -16.84 -10.38
CA ALA A 139 -7.28 -15.66 -11.20
C ALA A 139 -8.59 -15.06 -11.74
N SER A 140 -9.63 -15.86 -11.94
CA SER A 140 -10.93 -15.42 -12.46
C SER A 140 -11.57 -14.34 -11.60
N ASP A 141 -11.44 -14.42 -10.27
CA ASP A 141 -11.94 -13.40 -9.34
C ASP A 141 -11.23 -12.05 -9.50
N VAL A 142 -9.95 -12.07 -9.84
CA VAL A 142 -9.15 -10.85 -10.08
C VAL A 142 -9.49 -10.28 -11.45
N ILE A 143 -9.58 -11.11 -12.48
CA ILE A 143 -9.91 -10.72 -13.85
C ILE A 143 -11.33 -10.13 -13.93
N GLY A 144 -12.30 -10.73 -13.24
CA GLY A 144 -13.68 -10.23 -13.20
C GLY A 144 -13.81 -8.78 -12.72
N LYS A 145 -12.86 -8.29 -11.92
CA LYS A 145 -12.82 -6.91 -11.43
C LYS A 145 -12.20 -5.92 -12.42
N THR A 146 -11.62 -6.39 -13.54
CA THR A 146 -10.96 -5.51 -14.52
C THR A 146 -11.94 -4.81 -15.46
N GLN A 147 -13.17 -5.30 -15.61
CA GLN A 147 -14.17 -4.77 -16.55
C GLN A 147 -14.60 -3.32 -16.30
N SER A 148 -14.28 -2.76 -15.13
CA SER A 148 -14.61 -1.40 -14.75
C SER A 148 -13.45 -0.39 -14.94
N PHE A 149 -12.29 -0.81 -15.45
CA PHE A 149 -11.15 0.09 -15.58
C PHE A 149 -11.18 0.90 -16.89
N SER A 150 -11.56 2.18 -16.79
CA SER A 150 -11.41 3.17 -17.86
C SER A 150 -10.97 4.51 -17.27
N VAL A 151 -10.33 5.35 -18.08
CA VAL A 151 -9.98 6.74 -17.69
C VAL A 151 -11.23 7.53 -17.32
N GLN A 152 -12.34 7.31 -18.06
CA GLN A 152 -13.62 7.93 -17.75
C GLN A 152 -14.12 7.51 -16.37
N HIS A 153 -14.11 6.22 -16.06
CA HIS A 153 -14.52 5.71 -14.75
C HIS A 153 -13.62 6.27 -13.63
N PHE A 154 -12.30 6.39 -13.87
CA PHE A 154 -11.40 7.02 -12.91
C PHE A 154 -11.77 8.49 -12.63
N ILE A 155 -12.04 9.30 -13.68
CA ILE A 155 -12.42 10.70 -13.52
C ILE A 155 -13.76 10.82 -12.80
N GLU A 156 -14.75 10.00 -13.15
CA GLU A 156 -16.05 9.97 -12.50
C GLU A 156 -15.93 9.56 -11.02
N HIS A 157 -15.07 8.57 -10.73
CA HIS A 157 -14.85 8.07 -9.37
C HIS A 157 -14.02 9.03 -8.50
N LEU A 158 -13.33 10.00 -9.09
CA LEU A 158 -12.58 11.03 -8.37
C LEU A 158 -13.50 11.94 -7.56
N PHE A 159 -14.72 12.21 -8.07
CA PHE A 159 -15.67 13.12 -7.44
C PHE A 159 -16.75 12.33 -6.69
N PRO A 160 -16.92 12.53 -5.36
CA PRO A 160 -17.93 11.81 -4.60
C PRO A 160 -19.34 12.26 -5.01
N LYS A 161 -20.25 11.30 -5.23
CA LYS A 161 -21.69 11.57 -5.34
C LYS A 161 -22.28 11.95 -3.98
N SER A 162 -21.73 11.37 -2.91
CA SER A 162 -22.11 11.63 -1.52
C SER A 162 -20.88 11.53 -0.62
N LEU A 163 -20.69 12.54 0.25
CA LEU A 163 -19.64 12.48 1.28
C LEU A 163 -19.86 11.29 2.23
N PHE A 164 -21.10 11.05 2.63
CA PHE A 164 -21.41 9.98 3.60
C PHE A 164 -21.14 8.59 3.00
N GLU A 165 -21.40 8.39 1.71
CA GLU A 165 -21.04 7.17 1.00
C GLU A 165 -19.51 6.98 0.98
N ALA A 166 -18.77 8.01 0.58
CA ALA A 166 -17.31 7.96 0.57
C ALA A 166 -16.71 7.68 1.96
N LEU A 167 -17.29 8.21 3.02
CA LEU A 167 -16.89 7.92 4.40
C LEU A 167 -17.22 6.48 4.82
N ALA A 168 -18.40 5.97 4.45
CA ALA A 168 -18.86 4.63 4.79
C ALA A 168 -18.05 3.53 4.07
N THR A 169 -17.64 3.80 2.83
CA THR A 169 -16.84 2.88 2.00
C THR A 169 -15.33 3.07 2.14
N ASN A 170 -14.89 4.07 2.93
CA ASN A 170 -13.47 4.46 3.05
C ASN A 170 -12.80 4.83 1.71
N GLU A 171 -13.52 5.49 0.81
CA GLU A 171 -13.01 5.98 -0.47
C GLU A 171 -12.12 7.22 -0.26
N ILE A 172 -10.86 6.97 0.11
CA ILE A 172 -9.94 8.02 0.58
C ILE A 172 -9.76 9.14 -0.44
N LEU A 173 -9.66 8.81 -1.73
CA LEU A 173 -9.49 9.82 -2.78
C LEU A 173 -10.70 10.77 -2.87
N GLN A 174 -11.92 10.24 -2.77
CA GLN A 174 -13.15 11.01 -2.76
C GLN A 174 -13.25 11.89 -1.52
N ILE A 175 -12.87 11.35 -0.34
CA ILE A 175 -12.79 12.10 0.91
C ILE A 175 -11.80 13.26 0.78
N VAL A 176 -10.65 13.04 0.17
CA VAL A 176 -9.63 14.06 -0.08
C VAL A 176 -10.18 15.18 -0.97
N VAL A 177 -10.81 14.83 -2.10
CA VAL A 177 -11.39 15.82 -3.02
C VAL A 177 -12.44 16.66 -2.30
N PHE A 178 -13.40 16.04 -1.61
CA PHE A 178 -14.38 16.79 -0.79
C PHE A 178 -13.69 17.69 0.24
N SER A 179 -12.70 17.17 0.97
CA SER A 179 -12.00 17.93 2.02
C SER A 179 -11.25 19.14 1.46
N ILE A 180 -10.71 19.04 0.22
CA ILE A 180 -10.06 20.17 -0.45
C ILE A 180 -11.10 21.25 -0.75
N PHE A 181 -12.22 20.91 -1.37
CA PHE A 181 -13.27 21.88 -1.67
C PHE A 181 -13.83 22.53 -0.39
N PHE A 182 -14.13 21.72 0.63
CA PHE A 182 -14.66 22.21 1.90
C PHE A 182 -13.65 23.08 2.64
N GLY A 183 -12.38 22.66 2.70
CA GLY A 183 -11.30 23.43 3.35
C GLY A 183 -11.04 24.77 2.65
N VAL A 184 -11.08 24.80 1.32
CA VAL A 184 -10.98 26.01 0.50
C VAL A 184 -12.18 26.96 0.78
N ALA A 185 -13.40 26.43 0.77
CA ALA A 185 -14.59 27.21 1.10
C ALA A 185 -14.52 27.79 2.51
N LEU A 186 -14.04 26.97 3.48
CA LEU A 186 -13.87 27.40 4.86
C LEU A 186 -12.80 28.50 5.01
N THR A 187 -11.72 28.43 4.24
CA THR A 187 -10.70 29.49 4.16
C THR A 187 -11.30 30.80 3.64
N GLN A 188 -12.17 30.75 2.63
CA GLN A 188 -12.86 31.93 2.10
C GLN A 188 -13.93 32.48 3.05
N TYR A 189 -14.55 31.61 3.86
CA TYR A 189 -15.54 32.03 4.87
C TYR A 189 -14.90 32.83 6.01
N GLY A 190 -13.57 32.71 6.18
CA GLY A 190 -12.76 33.50 7.09
C GLY A 190 -13.04 33.21 8.57
N GLU A 191 -12.89 34.25 9.42
CA GLU A 191 -13.00 34.15 10.89
C GLU A 191 -14.31 33.54 11.40
N LYS A 192 -15.40 33.67 10.66
CA LYS A 192 -16.70 33.08 11.01
C LYS A 192 -16.62 31.53 11.02
N GLY A 193 -15.67 30.96 10.26
CA GLY A 193 -15.41 29.53 10.21
C GLY A 193 -14.57 28.97 11.33
N ASP A 194 -13.94 29.79 12.17
CA ASP A 194 -13.00 29.38 13.21
C ASP A 194 -13.58 28.35 14.21
N GLY A 195 -14.87 28.46 14.51
CA GLY A 195 -15.56 27.47 15.36
C GLY A 195 -15.52 26.07 14.78
N ILE A 196 -15.74 25.94 13.47
CA ILE A 196 -15.70 24.66 12.74
C ILE A 196 -14.26 24.13 12.71
N VAL A 197 -13.27 25.00 12.39
CA VAL A 197 -11.84 24.62 12.38
C VAL A 197 -11.40 24.09 13.74
N LYS A 198 -11.75 24.79 14.83
CA LYS A 198 -11.44 24.36 16.21
C LYS A 198 -12.10 23.03 16.57
N MET A 199 -13.37 22.84 16.20
CA MET A 199 -14.09 21.59 16.43
C MET A 199 -13.39 20.41 15.71
N LEU A 200 -13.09 20.55 14.41
CA LEU A 200 -12.41 19.53 13.63
C LEU A 200 -10.98 19.26 14.14
N ASP A 201 -10.24 20.30 14.57
CA ASP A 201 -8.90 20.13 15.14
C ASP A 201 -8.95 19.36 16.48
N ASN A 202 -9.93 19.62 17.33
CA ASN A 202 -10.12 18.86 18.55
C ASN A 202 -10.53 17.41 18.26
N LEU A 203 -11.43 17.20 17.29
CA LEU A 203 -11.83 15.85 16.87
C LEU A 203 -10.63 15.06 16.33
N SER A 204 -9.78 15.67 15.49
CA SER A 204 -8.57 15.02 14.99
C SER A 204 -7.63 14.58 16.12
N LYS A 205 -7.50 15.39 17.19
CA LYS A 205 -6.68 15.04 18.37
C LYS A 205 -7.25 13.83 19.13
N ILE A 206 -8.59 13.77 19.27
CA ILE A 206 -9.26 12.61 19.89
C ILE A 206 -9.03 11.35 19.05
N ILE A 207 -9.16 11.47 17.73
CA ILE A 207 -8.90 10.35 16.82
C ILE A 207 -7.43 9.88 16.92
N LEU A 208 -6.46 10.77 17.05
CA LEU A 208 -5.05 10.41 17.26
C LEU A 208 -4.80 9.67 18.58
N ILE A 209 -5.58 9.95 19.63
CA ILE A 209 -5.56 9.17 20.88
C ILE A 209 -6.10 7.76 20.62
N LEU A 210 -7.21 7.64 19.88
CA LEU A 210 -7.80 6.37 19.48
C LEU A 210 -6.81 5.52 18.63
N VAL A 211 -6.06 6.16 17.73
CA VAL A 211 -4.94 5.51 17.00
C VAL A 211 -3.97 4.85 17.98
N GLY A 212 -3.60 5.55 19.05
CA GLY A 212 -2.72 5.01 20.10
C GLY A 212 -3.25 3.70 20.70
N TYR A 213 -4.56 3.61 20.95
CA TYR A 213 -5.20 2.38 21.47
C TYR A 213 -5.19 1.26 20.44
N VAL A 214 -5.57 1.56 19.19
CA VAL A 214 -5.61 0.57 18.11
C VAL A 214 -4.23 0.02 17.79
N MET A 215 -3.18 0.84 17.82
CA MET A 215 -1.81 0.39 17.55
C MET A 215 -1.27 -0.64 18.56
N TRP A 216 -1.88 -0.77 19.76
CA TRP A 216 -1.53 -1.85 20.68
C TRP A 216 -1.98 -3.24 20.20
N PHE A 217 -2.93 -3.32 19.27
CA PHE A 217 -3.34 -4.56 18.62
C PHE A 217 -2.42 -4.95 17.45
N ALA A 218 -1.53 -4.07 16.98
CA ALA A 218 -0.65 -4.34 15.87
C ALA A 218 0.18 -5.63 16.03
N PRO A 219 0.82 -5.93 17.17
CA PRO A 219 1.55 -7.19 17.33
C PRO A 219 0.68 -8.44 17.14
N LEU A 220 -0.58 -8.42 17.60
CA LEU A 220 -1.52 -9.53 17.39
C LEU A 220 -1.91 -9.66 15.91
N GLY A 221 -2.18 -8.54 15.24
CA GLY A 221 -2.47 -8.52 13.81
C GLY A 221 -1.31 -9.06 12.96
N VAL A 222 -0.08 -8.67 13.32
CA VAL A 222 1.16 -9.12 12.68
C VAL A 222 1.39 -10.61 12.91
N PHE A 223 1.29 -11.07 14.15
CA PHE A 223 1.38 -12.49 14.48
C PHE A 223 0.39 -13.33 13.65
N GLY A 224 -0.89 -12.92 13.64
CA GLY A 224 -1.92 -13.64 12.90
C GLY A 224 -1.65 -13.71 11.40
N GLY A 225 -1.22 -12.60 10.77
CA GLY A 225 -0.93 -12.52 9.34
C GLY A 225 0.24 -13.41 8.93
N ILE A 226 1.34 -13.32 9.65
CA ILE A 226 2.54 -14.11 9.37
C ILE A 226 2.27 -15.61 9.62
N THR A 227 1.61 -15.95 10.73
CA THR A 227 1.23 -17.34 11.02
C THR A 227 0.34 -17.91 9.93
N SER A 228 -0.71 -17.16 9.53
CA SER A 228 -1.66 -17.61 8.52
C SER A 228 -0.99 -17.90 7.18
N ILE A 229 -0.17 -16.97 6.67
CA ILE A 229 0.44 -17.14 5.35
C ILE A 229 1.47 -18.28 5.32
N ILE A 230 2.28 -18.42 6.38
CA ILE A 230 3.28 -19.49 6.44
C ILE A 230 2.62 -20.84 6.69
N ALA A 231 1.54 -20.92 7.48
CA ALA A 231 0.77 -22.14 7.63
C ALA A 231 0.17 -22.61 6.29
N THR A 232 -0.31 -21.66 5.45
CA THR A 232 -0.93 -21.97 4.17
C THR A 232 0.09 -22.33 3.09
N LYS A 233 1.17 -21.54 2.97
CA LYS A 233 2.11 -21.65 1.84
C LYS A 233 3.41 -22.39 2.18
N GLY A 234 3.73 -22.50 3.46
CA GLY A 234 5.05 -22.99 3.92
C GLY A 234 6.19 -22.06 3.50
N LEU A 235 7.39 -22.36 3.97
CA LEU A 235 8.60 -21.66 3.51
C LEU A 235 9.17 -22.27 2.21
N GLU A 236 8.65 -23.43 1.74
CA GLU A 236 9.14 -24.09 0.55
C GLU A 236 8.85 -23.32 -0.76
N ILE A 237 7.77 -22.54 -0.78
CA ILE A 237 7.44 -21.69 -1.91
C ILE A 237 8.56 -20.71 -2.25
N LEU A 238 9.35 -20.31 -1.24
CA LEU A 238 10.52 -19.44 -1.43
C LEU A 238 11.61 -20.12 -2.28
N LYS A 239 11.70 -21.47 -2.27
CA LYS A 239 12.65 -22.19 -3.10
C LYS A 239 12.25 -22.15 -4.56
N VAL A 240 10.94 -22.28 -4.87
CA VAL A 240 10.42 -22.29 -6.25
C VAL A 240 10.49 -20.89 -6.86
N TYR A 241 10.03 -19.88 -6.12
CA TYR A 241 9.94 -18.50 -6.63
C TYR A 241 11.09 -17.59 -6.16
N GLY A 242 12.12 -18.16 -5.52
CA GLY A 242 13.21 -17.41 -4.92
C GLY A 242 13.92 -16.47 -5.90
N TYR A 243 14.04 -16.88 -7.17
CA TYR A 243 14.65 -16.05 -8.20
C TYR A 243 13.79 -14.80 -8.53
N TYR A 244 12.48 -14.99 -8.75
CA TYR A 244 11.55 -13.87 -8.96
C TYR A 244 11.52 -12.93 -7.74
N MET A 245 11.33 -13.49 -6.55
CA MET A 245 11.28 -12.71 -5.33
C MET A 245 12.61 -12.00 -5.04
N GLY A 246 13.73 -12.71 -5.24
CA GLY A 246 15.07 -12.14 -5.08
C GLY A 246 15.31 -10.96 -6.01
N SER A 247 15.01 -11.10 -7.29
CA SER A 247 15.14 -10.02 -8.28
C SER A 247 14.22 -8.82 -7.95
N PHE A 248 12.98 -9.09 -7.52
CA PHE A 248 12.06 -8.04 -7.08
C PHE A 248 12.55 -7.29 -5.84
N TYR A 249 13.03 -8.00 -4.81
CA TYR A 249 13.58 -7.37 -3.60
C TYR A 249 14.91 -6.64 -3.84
N VAL A 250 15.74 -7.10 -4.77
CA VAL A 250 16.89 -6.31 -5.26
C VAL A 250 16.39 -5.03 -5.89
N GLY A 251 15.32 -5.08 -6.69
CA GLY A 251 14.69 -3.90 -7.26
C GLY A 251 14.19 -2.92 -6.20
N LEU A 252 13.47 -3.40 -5.20
CA LEU A 252 13.02 -2.57 -4.08
C LEU A 252 14.20 -1.95 -3.32
N THR A 253 15.29 -2.69 -3.13
CA THR A 253 16.50 -2.18 -2.46
C THR A 253 17.14 -1.06 -3.26
N LEU A 254 17.25 -1.22 -4.57
CA LEU A 254 17.78 -0.16 -5.46
C LEU A 254 16.85 1.07 -5.49
N LEU A 255 15.53 0.85 -5.49
CA LEU A 255 14.56 1.94 -5.36
C LEU A 255 14.71 2.68 -4.02
N TRP A 256 14.93 1.95 -2.92
CA TRP A 256 15.21 2.57 -1.63
C TRP A 256 16.48 3.39 -1.65
N ILE A 257 17.57 2.88 -2.25
CA ILE A 257 18.82 3.63 -2.42
C ILE A 257 18.57 4.92 -3.20
N LEU A 258 17.80 4.86 -4.28
CA LEU A 258 17.44 6.03 -5.08
C LEU A 258 16.62 7.04 -4.27
N LEU A 259 15.53 6.61 -3.64
CA LEU A 259 14.67 7.47 -2.83
C LEU A 259 15.40 8.08 -1.64
N LEU A 260 16.21 7.27 -0.93
CA LEU A 260 17.02 7.76 0.20
C LEU A 260 18.14 8.67 -0.27
N GLY A 261 18.73 8.43 -1.45
CA GLY A 261 19.68 9.32 -2.09
C GLY A 261 19.09 10.70 -2.34
N VAL A 262 17.93 10.77 -3.00
CA VAL A 262 17.20 12.03 -3.21
C VAL A 262 16.82 12.66 -1.86
N GLY A 263 16.32 11.86 -0.93
CA GLY A 263 16.03 12.31 0.43
C GLY A 263 17.24 12.89 1.16
N TYR A 264 18.44 12.31 0.97
CA TYR A 264 19.68 12.81 1.55
C TYR A 264 20.08 14.18 0.99
N PHE A 265 19.98 14.36 -0.33
CA PHE A 265 20.26 15.68 -0.93
C PHE A 265 19.34 16.78 -0.38
N ILE A 266 18.09 16.44 -0.07
CA ILE A 266 17.10 17.39 0.43
C ILE A 266 17.22 17.55 1.95
N LEU A 267 17.15 16.46 2.72
CA LEU A 267 17.04 16.48 4.19
C LEU A 267 18.39 16.48 4.91
N ARG A 268 19.48 16.08 4.22
CA ARG A 268 20.85 15.93 4.75
C ARG A 268 20.85 15.08 6.03
N HIS A 269 21.47 15.53 7.10
CA HIS A 269 21.57 14.82 8.38
C HIS A 269 20.21 14.51 9.03
N ARG A 270 19.16 15.23 8.71
CA ARG A 270 17.79 14.95 9.22
C ARG A 270 17.19 13.66 8.65
N LEU A 271 17.74 13.10 7.57
CA LEU A 271 17.26 11.85 6.98
C LEU A 271 17.35 10.69 7.98
N SER A 272 18.45 10.56 8.72
CA SER A 272 18.60 9.49 9.74
C SER A 272 17.57 9.60 10.85
N THR A 273 17.25 10.82 11.27
CA THR A 273 16.18 11.08 12.26
C THR A 273 14.81 10.69 11.69
N LEU A 274 14.53 11.03 10.42
CA LEU A 274 13.29 10.62 9.75
C LEU A 274 13.17 9.09 9.73
N LEU A 275 14.21 8.37 9.31
CA LEU A 275 14.20 6.91 9.27
C LEU A 275 13.94 6.29 10.65
N ASN A 276 14.42 6.90 11.74
CA ASN A 276 14.12 6.45 13.09
C ASN A 276 12.62 6.57 13.42
N HIS A 277 11.95 7.61 12.97
CA HIS A 277 10.49 7.76 13.11
C HIS A 277 9.72 6.79 12.22
N LEU A 278 10.24 6.46 11.04
CA LEU A 278 9.58 5.56 10.11
C LEU A 278 9.69 4.07 10.49
N LYS A 279 10.59 3.65 11.37
CA LYS A 279 10.82 2.23 11.72
C LYS A 279 9.54 1.47 12.04
N THR A 280 8.73 1.96 12.98
CA THR A 280 7.48 1.30 13.37
C THR A 280 6.46 1.27 12.23
N PRO A 281 6.13 2.38 11.54
CA PRO A 281 5.28 2.34 10.35
C PRO A 281 5.74 1.33 9.29
N LEU A 282 7.04 1.31 8.96
CA LEU A 282 7.60 0.40 7.96
C LEU A 282 7.40 -1.07 8.34
N MET A 283 7.67 -1.42 9.61
CA MET A 283 7.51 -2.79 10.10
C MET A 283 6.05 -3.25 10.12
N VAL A 284 5.13 -2.38 10.51
CA VAL A 284 3.69 -2.68 10.48
C VAL A 284 3.22 -2.86 9.04
N ALA A 285 3.60 -1.97 8.11
CA ALA A 285 3.24 -2.09 6.70
C ALA A 285 3.76 -3.39 6.08
N PHE A 286 5.01 -3.75 6.35
CA PHE A 286 5.61 -5.00 5.91
C PHE A 286 4.82 -6.21 6.41
N SER A 287 4.52 -6.26 7.69
CA SER A 287 3.90 -7.43 8.33
C SER A 287 2.43 -7.60 8.03
N THR A 288 1.71 -6.49 7.80
CA THR A 288 0.27 -6.49 7.52
C THR A 288 -0.04 -6.45 6.03
N THR A 289 0.99 -6.26 5.18
CA THR A 289 0.82 -6.02 3.74
C THR A 289 -0.13 -4.85 3.42
N SER A 290 -0.19 -3.87 4.32
CA SER A 290 -1.08 -2.72 4.18
C SER A 290 -0.35 -1.42 4.51
N SER A 291 -0.10 -0.61 3.48
CA SER A 291 0.39 0.75 3.68
C SER A 291 -0.66 1.63 4.37
N GLU A 292 -1.95 1.40 4.11
CA GLU A 292 -3.05 2.15 4.70
C GLU A 292 -3.16 1.93 6.22
N ALA A 293 -2.89 0.70 6.68
CA ALA A 293 -2.93 0.36 8.11
C ALA A 293 -2.00 1.22 8.97
N VAL A 294 -0.99 1.83 8.39
CA VAL A 294 -0.03 2.67 9.11
C VAL A 294 -0.27 4.16 8.94
N PHE A 295 -1.26 4.55 8.12
CA PHE A 295 -1.57 5.96 7.87
C PHE A 295 -1.66 6.80 9.16
N PRO A 296 -2.45 6.40 10.18
CA PRO A 296 -2.56 7.18 11.41
C PRO A 296 -1.23 7.27 12.16
N LYS A 297 -0.46 6.17 12.19
CA LYS A 297 0.84 6.12 12.86
C LYS A 297 1.89 6.94 12.13
N LEU A 298 1.89 6.88 10.81
CA LEU A 298 2.80 7.66 9.97
C LEU A 298 2.55 9.16 10.15
N THR A 299 1.27 9.57 10.21
CA THR A 299 0.88 10.96 10.50
C THR A 299 1.50 11.42 11.83
N GLU A 300 1.30 10.65 12.90
CA GLU A 300 1.85 10.95 14.23
C GLU A 300 3.38 11.08 14.22
N GLU A 301 4.07 10.13 13.55
CA GLU A 301 5.53 10.09 13.55
C GLU A 301 6.15 11.23 12.71
N LEU A 302 5.50 11.64 11.61
CA LEU A 302 5.95 12.79 10.82
C LEU A 302 5.76 14.11 11.55
N GLU A 303 4.66 14.26 12.29
CA GLU A 303 4.47 15.44 13.17
C GLU A 303 5.54 15.48 14.27
N LYS A 304 5.90 14.35 14.88
CA LYS A 304 6.98 14.24 15.87
C LYS A 304 8.37 14.50 15.28
N PHE A 305 8.61 14.12 14.04
CA PHE A 305 9.83 14.47 13.31
C PHE A 305 9.95 15.98 13.10
N GLY A 306 8.84 16.73 13.19
CA GLY A 306 8.79 18.18 13.08
C GLY A 306 8.27 18.69 11.75
N CYS A 307 7.58 17.85 10.97
CA CYS A 307 6.79 18.30 9.83
C CYS A 307 5.56 19.09 10.32
N ARG A 308 5.23 20.18 9.65
CA ARG A 308 4.06 21.00 9.98
C ARG A 308 2.78 20.18 9.76
N LYS A 309 1.90 20.19 10.77
CA LYS A 309 0.64 19.43 10.75
C LYS A 309 -0.17 19.67 9.47
N LYS A 310 -0.27 20.94 9.01
CA LYS A 310 -0.99 21.29 7.78
C LYS A 310 -0.40 20.63 6.52
N ILE A 311 0.91 20.44 6.46
CA ILE A 311 1.61 19.79 5.35
C ILE A 311 1.39 18.26 5.41
N VAL A 312 1.57 17.66 6.58
CA VAL A 312 1.33 16.22 6.79
C VAL A 312 -0.11 15.85 6.42
N SER A 313 -1.08 16.64 6.93
CA SER A 313 -2.51 16.43 6.69
C SER A 313 -2.93 16.57 5.24
N PHE A 314 -2.18 17.34 4.43
CA PHE A 314 -2.44 17.53 3.01
C PHE A 314 -1.75 16.46 2.16
N ILE A 315 -0.44 16.24 2.39
CA ILE A 315 0.37 15.39 1.51
C ILE A 315 0.09 13.90 1.71
N LEU A 316 -0.05 13.42 2.96
CA LEU A 316 -0.22 12.00 3.20
C LEU A 316 -1.47 11.40 2.54
N PRO A 317 -2.68 11.97 2.69
CA PRO A 317 -3.87 11.41 2.02
C PRO A 317 -3.72 11.37 0.49
N LEU A 318 -3.14 12.42 -0.11
CA LEU A 318 -2.83 12.44 -1.53
C LEU A 318 -1.78 11.37 -1.89
N GLY A 319 -0.73 11.23 -1.09
CA GLY A 319 0.33 10.26 -1.31
C GLY A 319 -0.18 8.81 -1.33
N TYR A 320 -1.15 8.48 -0.48
CA TYR A 320 -1.77 7.14 -0.48
C TYR A 320 -2.53 6.82 -1.77
N SER A 321 -2.93 7.82 -2.55
CA SER A 321 -3.57 7.64 -3.85
C SER A 321 -2.60 7.79 -5.02
N PHE A 322 -1.59 8.67 -4.91
CA PHE A 322 -0.75 9.08 -6.02
C PHE A 322 0.71 8.65 -5.93
N ASN A 323 1.24 8.36 -4.73
CA ASN A 323 2.66 8.04 -4.50
C ASN A 323 2.85 6.61 -4.00
N LEU A 324 2.58 5.65 -4.85
CA LEU A 324 2.64 4.22 -4.53
C LEU A 324 3.90 3.57 -5.15
N ASP A 325 5.09 4.04 -4.77
CA ASP A 325 6.37 3.68 -5.39
C ASP A 325 6.64 2.17 -5.46
N GLY A 326 6.41 1.46 -4.36
CA GLY A 326 6.54 -0.01 -4.33
C GLY A 326 5.50 -0.71 -5.21
N SER A 327 4.29 -0.17 -5.30
CA SER A 327 3.24 -0.71 -6.17
C SER A 327 3.56 -0.51 -7.64
N MET A 328 4.14 0.65 -8.01
CA MET A 328 4.59 0.91 -9.38
C MET A 328 5.62 -0.13 -9.83
N MET A 329 6.67 -0.35 -9.02
CA MET A 329 7.66 -1.37 -9.31
C MET A 329 7.03 -2.77 -9.40
N TYR A 330 6.17 -3.13 -8.46
CA TYR A 330 5.51 -4.44 -8.45
C TYR A 330 4.67 -4.67 -9.71
N MET A 331 3.86 -3.70 -10.11
CA MET A 331 3.00 -3.84 -11.29
C MET A 331 3.82 -4.00 -12.57
N THR A 332 4.94 -3.27 -12.71
CA THR A 332 5.86 -3.45 -13.84
C THR A 332 6.48 -4.85 -13.84
N PHE A 333 7.03 -5.28 -12.69
CA PHE A 333 7.61 -6.61 -12.54
C PHE A 333 6.61 -7.71 -12.89
N ALA A 334 5.40 -7.62 -12.35
CA ALA A 334 4.36 -8.62 -12.54
C ALA A 334 3.89 -8.72 -14.00
N SER A 335 3.61 -7.58 -14.63
CA SER A 335 3.11 -7.58 -16.03
C SER A 335 4.15 -8.10 -17.00
N ILE A 336 5.41 -7.66 -16.90
CA ILE A 336 6.48 -8.13 -17.78
C ILE A 336 6.86 -9.58 -17.47
N PHE A 337 6.87 -10.00 -16.20
CA PHE A 337 7.08 -11.40 -15.82
C PHE A 337 6.05 -12.34 -16.47
N ILE A 338 4.76 -11.96 -16.47
CA ILE A 338 3.72 -12.75 -17.12
C ILE A 338 4.01 -12.84 -18.63
N ALA A 339 4.32 -11.72 -19.29
CA ALA A 339 4.65 -11.71 -20.71
C ALA A 339 5.84 -12.64 -21.02
N GLN A 340 6.92 -12.56 -20.24
CA GLN A 340 8.08 -13.43 -20.36
C GLN A 340 7.74 -14.91 -20.16
N ALA A 341 6.92 -15.24 -19.15
CA ALA A 341 6.52 -16.61 -18.84
C ALA A 341 5.68 -17.26 -19.95
N TYR A 342 4.86 -16.46 -20.64
CA TYR A 342 4.05 -16.88 -21.77
C TYR A 342 4.77 -16.73 -23.13
N GLY A 343 6.00 -16.23 -23.15
CA GLY A 343 6.76 -16.01 -24.38
C GLY A 343 6.15 -14.94 -25.29
N VAL A 344 5.40 -13.98 -24.73
CA VAL A 344 4.85 -12.85 -25.49
C VAL A 344 5.95 -11.82 -25.73
N PRO A 345 6.37 -11.59 -27.00
CA PRO A 345 7.41 -10.63 -27.29
C PRO A 345 6.90 -9.20 -27.11
N LEU A 346 7.55 -8.43 -26.25
CA LEU A 346 7.24 -7.03 -26.04
C LEU A 346 8.44 -6.19 -26.47
N ASP A 347 8.28 -5.40 -27.53
CA ASP A 347 9.28 -4.41 -27.91
C ASP A 347 9.36 -3.26 -26.89
N LEU A 348 10.45 -2.51 -26.90
CA LEU A 348 10.66 -1.44 -25.92
C LEU A 348 9.57 -0.35 -25.98
N GLY A 349 9.04 -0.06 -27.19
CA GLY A 349 7.97 0.91 -27.36
C GLY A 349 6.68 0.50 -26.65
N THR A 350 6.29 -0.77 -26.84
CA THR A 350 5.15 -1.39 -26.16
C THR A 350 5.35 -1.38 -24.63
N GLN A 351 6.53 -1.77 -24.15
CA GLN A 351 6.84 -1.75 -22.71
C GLN A 351 6.73 -0.34 -22.13
N LEU A 352 7.26 0.70 -22.79
CA LEU A 352 7.14 2.09 -22.35
C LEU A 352 5.67 2.56 -22.35
N THR A 353 4.89 2.14 -23.34
CA THR A 353 3.44 2.42 -23.37
C THR A 353 2.73 1.76 -22.20
N MET A 354 3.07 0.51 -21.88
CA MET A 354 2.57 -0.18 -20.69
C MET A 354 2.86 0.60 -19.40
N LEU A 355 4.07 1.18 -19.25
CA LEU A 355 4.39 1.99 -18.08
C LEU A 355 3.50 3.22 -17.97
N LEU A 356 3.19 3.90 -19.08
CA LEU A 356 2.27 5.04 -19.08
C LEU A 356 0.86 4.63 -18.67
N VAL A 357 0.37 3.50 -19.18
CA VAL A 357 -0.92 2.93 -18.77
C VAL A 357 -0.91 2.59 -17.30
N LEU A 358 0.10 1.90 -16.80
CA LEU A 358 0.25 1.58 -15.37
C LEU A 358 0.28 2.84 -14.50
N MET A 359 0.99 3.88 -14.94
CA MET A 359 1.05 5.15 -14.21
C MET A 359 -0.32 5.82 -14.07
N LEU A 360 -1.15 5.76 -15.10
CA LEU A 360 -2.50 6.36 -15.08
C LEU A 360 -3.50 5.47 -14.32
N THR A 361 -3.57 4.19 -14.66
CA THR A 361 -4.56 3.26 -14.09
C THR A 361 -4.34 2.99 -12.60
N SER A 362 -3.10 3.03 -12.14
CA SER A 362 -2.75 2.83 -10.73
C SER A 362 -3.34 3.87 -9.77
N LYS A 363 -3.71 5.05 -10.27
CA LYS A 363 -4.19 6.16 -9.42
C LYS A 363 -5.66 6.00 -8.97
N GLY A 364 -6.41 5.08 -9.60
CA GLY A 364 -7.85 4.89 -9.35
C GLY A 364 -8.23 3.71 -8.45
N ILE A 365 -7.25 3.01 -7.87
CA ILE A 365 -7.52 1.73 -7.20
C ILE A 365 -7.19 1.68 -5.70
N ALA A 366 -7.00 2.83 -5.08
CA ALA A 366 -6.84 2.91 -3.63
C ALA A 366 -8.07 2.28 -2.93
N GLY A 367 -7.81 1.45 -1.91
CA GLY A 367 -8.89 0.82 -1.11
C GLY A 367 -9.39 -0.54 -1.61
N VAL A 368 -9.00 -1.01 -2.79
CA VAL A 368 -9.41 -2.34 -3.28
C VAL A 368 -8.42 -3.41 -2.81
N PRO A 369 -8.88 -4.50 -2.16
CA PRO A 369 -7.99 -5.61 -1.83
C PRO A 369 -7.31 -6.18 -3.07
N ARG A 370 -5.98 -6.37 -3.01
CA ARG A 370 -5.15 -6.79 -4.14
C ARG A 370 -5.22 -5.87 -5.36
N ALA A 371 -5.42 -4.58 -5.14
CA ALA A 371 -5.58 -3.56 -6.18
C ALA A 371 -4.50 -3.63 -7.28
N SER A 372 -3.24 -3.84 -6.91
CA SER A 372 -2.15 -3.94 -7.88
C SER A 372 -2.29 -5.13 -8.83
N LEU A 373 -2.80 -6.28 -8.37
CA LEU A 373 -3.07 -7.43 -9.25
C LEU A 373 -4.20 -7.15 -10.24
N VAL A 374 -5.22 -6.40 -9.83
CA VAL A 374 -6.32 -6.00 -10.72
C VAL A 374 -5.79 -5.09 -11.85
N VAL A 375 -4.89 -4.15 -11.51
CA VAL A 375 -4.23 -3.31 -12.54
C VAL A 375 -3.33 -4.13 -13.45
N VAL A 376 -2.56 -5.07 -12.90
CA VAL A 376 -1.75 -5.99 -13.71
C VAL A 376 -2.63 -6.77 -14.68
N ALA A 377 -3.77 -7.32 -14.22
CA ALA A 377 -4.71 -8.05 -15.07
C ALA A 377 -5.26 -7.17 -16.21
N ALA A 378 -5.73 -5.96 -15.86
CA ALA A 378 -6.22 -5.01 -16.85
C ALA A 378 -5.15 -4.63 -17.87
N THR A 379 -3.91 -4.38 -17.40
CA THR A 379 -2.79 -4.08 -18.28
C THR A 379 -2.45 -5.26 -19.17
N CYS A 380 -2.38 -6.48 -18.65
CA CYS A 380 -2.17 -7.68 -19.46
C CYS A 380 -3.19 -7.79 -20.59
N THR A 381 -4.49 -7.64 -20.28
CA THR A 381 -5.57 -7.69 -21.29
C THR A 381 -5.42 -6.59 -22.35
N MET A 382 -4.97 -5.38 -21.98
CA MET A 382 -4.81 -4.28 -22.93
C MET A 382 -3.65 -4.48 -23.93
N PHE A 383 -2.69 -5.33 -23.59
CA PHE A 383 -1.49 -5.58 -24.39
C PHE A 383 -1.42 -7.03 -24.88
N ASP A 384 -2.56 -7.72 -25.02
CA ASP A 384 -2.68 -9.09 -25.49
C ASP A 384 -1.81 -10.12 -24.74
N ILE A 385 -1.52 -9.83 -23.45
CA ILE A 385 -0.86 -10.75 -22.54
C ILE A 385 -1.95 -11.56 -21.82
N PRO A 386 -1.83 -12.92 -21.73
CA PRO A 386 -2.82 -13.73 -21.05
C PRO A 386 -3.02 -13.31 -19.59
N ALA A 387 -4.19 -12.76 -19.26
CA ALA A 387 -4.50 -12.26 -17.90
C ALA A 387 -4.55 -13.39 -16.87
N GLU A 388 -4.80 -14.63 -17.30
CA GLU A 388 -4.73 -15.86 -16.49
C GLU A 388 -3.34 -16.08 -15.88
N GLY A 389 -2.30 -15.48 -16.50
CA GLY A 389 -0.93 -15.50 -16.00
C GLY A 389 -0.77 -14.90 -14.60
N ILE A 390 -1.77 -14.16 -14.09
CA ILE A 390 -1.84 -13.76 -12.69
C ILE A 390 -1.78 -14.96 -11.75
N ALA A 391 -2.29 -16.13 -12.17
CA ALA A 391 -2.20 -17.36 -11.40
C ALA A 391 -0.75 -17.73 -11.04
N LEU A 392 0.22 -17.33 -11.87
CA LEU A 392 1.65 -17.55 -11.60
C LEU A 392 2.16 -16.71 -10.41
N ILE A 393 1.57 -15.56 -10.16
CA ILE A 393 2.03 -14.60 -9.12
C ILE A 393 1.26 -14.80 -7.82
N LEU A 394 0.01 -15.23 -7.88
CA LEU A 394 -0.85 -15.40 -6.69
C LEU A 394 -0.20 -16.17 -5.53
N PRO A 395 0.60 -17.23 -5.76
CA PRO A 395 1.24 -17.96 -4.67
C PRO A 395 2.21 -17.10 -3.84
N ILE A 396 2.87 -16.13 -4.46
CA ILE A 396 3.91 -15.28 -3.83
C ILE A 396 3.48 -13.83 -3.64
N ASP A 397 2.31 -13.46 -4.12
CA ASP A 397 1.79 -12.08 -4.06
C ASP A 397 1.91 -11.48 -2.67
N HIS A 398 1.57 -12.25 -1.64
CA HIS A 398 1.65 -11.78 -0.26
C HIS A 398 3.08 -11.38 0.17
N PHE A 399 4.08 -12.17 -0.22
CA PHE A 399 5.48 -11.87 0.11
C PHE A 399 6.00 -10.64 -0.64
N CYS A 400 5.60 -10.49 -1.90
CA CYS A 400 5.91 -9.28 -2.66
C CYS A 400 5.19 -8.05 -2.10
N ASP A 401 3.94 -8.21 -1.65
CA ASP A 401 3.14 -7.15 -1.05
C ASP A 401 3.72 -6.63 0.27
N MET A 402 4.40 -7.47 1.05
CA MET A 402 5.13 -7.04 2.25
C MET A 402 6.16 -5.94 1.90
N GLY A 403 7.05 -6.20 0.94
CA GLY A 403 8.06 -5.24 0.51
C GLY A 403 7.48 -4.02 -0.20
N ARG A 404 6.48 -4.22 -1.05
CA ARG A 404 5.73 -3.19 -1.76
C ARG A 404 5.09 -2.18 -0.80
N SER A 405 4.33 -2.67 0.17
CA SER A 405 3.62 -1.84 1.15
C SER A 405 4.59 -1.04 2.03
N MET A 406 5.68 -1.65 2.45
CA MET A 406 6.73 -0.97 3.21
C MET A 406 7.38 0.14 2.37
N THR A 407 7.62 -0.09 1.08
CA THR A 407 8.22 0.90 0.16
C THR A 407 7.28 2.09 -0.08
N ASN A 408 5.96 1.85 -0.21
CA ASN A 408 4.97 2.92 -0.31
C ASN A 408 5.00 3.85 0.91
N VAL A 409 5.13 3.28 2.11
CA VAL A 409 5.22 4.05 3.36
C VAL A 409 6.49 4.88 3.42
N LEU A 410 7.63 4.32 2.99
CA LEU A 410 8.88 5.07 2.91
C LEU A 410 8.77 6.26 1.95
N GLY A 411 8.25 6.02 0.74
CA GLY A 411 8.05 7.05 -0.27
C GLY A 411 7.17 8.20 0.21
N ASN A 412 6.05 7.86 0.85
CA ASN A 412 5.13 8.86 1.42
C ASN A 412 5.75 9.66 2.57
N GLY A 413 6.52 8.99 3.44
CA GLY A 413 7.25 9.66 4.53
C GLY A 413 8.32 10.62 4.00
N LEU A 414 9.10 10.20 3.00
CA LEU A 414 10.11 11.04 2.36
C LEU A 414 9.49 12.23 1.62
N ALA A 415 8.44 11.98 0.80
CA ALA A 415 7.73 13.03 0.08
C ALA A 415 7.24 14.13 1.04
N THR A 416 6.57 13.72 2.12
CA THR A 416 6.03 14.65 3.11
C THR A 416 7.13 15.49 3.76
N ALA A 417 8.24 14.86 4.17
CA ALA A 417 9.36 15.55 4.81
C ALA A 417 10.10 16.49 3.83
N ALA A 418 10.27 16.07 2.57
CA ALA A 418 10.92 16.87 1.54
C ALA A 418 10.09 18.12 1.19
N ILE A 419 8.79 17.95 0.97
CA ILE A 419 7.90 19.05 0.62
C ILE A 419 7.74 20.03 1.81
N ASP A 420 7.65 19.51 3.05
CA ASP A 420 7.63 20.39 4.22
C ASP A 420 8.88 21.27 4.32
N LYS A 421 10.04 20.73 3.92
CA LYS A 421 11.27 21.52 3.87
C LYS A 421 11.22 22.56 2.76
N TRP A 422 10.84 22.19 1.52
CA TRP A 422 10.74 23.13 0.40
C TRP A 422 9.74 24.28 0.62
N GLU A 423 8.75 24.06 1.45
CA GLU A 423 7.78 25.11 1.79
C GLU A 423 8.27 26.01 2.96
N LYS A 424 9.37 25.66 3.62
CA LYS A 424 10.03 26.52 4.62
C LYS A 424 11.07 27.45 4.01
N ASP A 425 11.69 26.98 2.92
CA ASP A 425 12.67 27.72 2.14
C ASP A 425 11.98 28.57 1.06
#